data_5a7cebddc71e84cebabea7816a22549d
#
_entry.id   5a7cebddc71e84cebabea7816a22549d
#
_cell.length_a   1.000
_cell.length_b   1.000
_cell.length_c   1.000
_cell.angle_alpha   90.00
_cell.angle_beta   90.00
_cell.angle_gamma   90.00
#
_symmetry.space_group_name_H-M   'P 1'
#
loop_
_entity.id
_entity.type
_entity.pdbx_description
1 polymer ?
#
loop_
_entity_poly.entity_id
_entity_poly.type
_entity_poly.pdbx_seq_one_letter_code
_entity_poly.pdbx_strand_id
1 'polypeptide(L)'
;MTVGGRTVMVPVHNDPARVSPYRAAAPDERGISTLSRDGVAVGEIRFPRQPRFYKLQTFDGVPYWKIAVLHGADVLATTVLQTCIRYSARETSCQFCAIGQSLAAGRTIARKTPEQLAEVARAAVLLDGVRHMVLTTGTPNNRDRGAALLCESAFAIKAAVPDLPIQGQCEPPDDPVWFRRLRASGIDALGMHLEAVTVETRARIMPGKAKVSLARYLDAFAAAVPVFGRGQVSTYILAGLGDPPDAILEMCRRLIAIGVYPFVVPFVPIAGTPLEAHPAPDPAFMRALLAPLGAMLTASGLRSSDIKAGCGRCGACSSLAGYER
;
A
#
# COMPACT_ATOMS: atom_id res chain seq x y z
N MET A 1 15.02 1.25 -1.80
CA MET A 1 16.37 1.34 -1.23
C MET A 1 16.33 1.28 0.29
N THR A 2 17.43 0.95 0.93
CA THR A 2 17.56 0.95 2.40
C THR A 2 18.49 2.09 2.83
N VAL A 3 18.04 2.88 3.81
CA VAL A 3 18.77 4.02 4.39
C VAL A 3 18.72 3.87 5.92
N GLY A 4 19.85 3.86 6.61
CA GLY A 4 19.89 3.74 8.07
C GLY A 4 19.12 2.53 8.61
N GLY A 5 19.18 1.40 7.93
CA GLY A 5 18.47 0.17 8.30
C GLY A 5 16.97 0.14 7.95
N ARG A 6 16.39 1.22 7.38
CA ARG A 6 14.98 1.30 7.00
C ARG A 6 14.82 1.22 5.48
N THR A 7 13.82 0.49 5.03
CA THR A 7 13.44 0.47 3.61
C THR A 7 12.61 1.70 3.26
N VAL A 8 12.95 2.34 2.14
CA VAL A 8 12.23 3.51 1.61
C VAL A 8 11.93 3.26 0.13
N MET A 9 10.68 3.47 -0.25
CA MET A 9 10.27 3.50 -1.66
C MET A 9 10.49 4.91 -2.21
N VAL A 10 11.27 5.02 -3.27
CA VAL A 10 11.62 6.31 -3.89
C VAL A 10 11.35 6.22 -5.37
N PRO A 11 10.60 7.16 -5.97
CA PRO A 11 10.45 7.24 -7.41
C PRO A 11 11.80 7.65 -8.03
N VAL A 12 12.19 6.95 -9.10
CA VAL A 12 13.49 7.19 -9.77
C VAL A 12 13.35 7.56 -11.25
N HIS A 13 12.13 7.47 -11.81
CA HIS A 13 11.89 7.63 -13.24
C HIS A 13 10.82 8.67 -13.59
N ASN A 14 10.28 9.41 -12.61
CA ASN A 14 9.33 10.50 -12.85
C ASN A 14 10.05 11.86 -12.94
N ASP A 15 9.39 12.87 -13.47
CA ASP A 15 9.97 14.21 -13.62
C ASP A 15 10.44 14.84 -12.30
N PRO A 16 9.72 14.73 -11.17
CA PRO A 16 10.25 15.15 -9.87
C PRO A 16 11.57 14.48 -9.48
N ALA A 17 11.78 13.20 -9.84
CA ALA A 17 13.02 12.51 -9.54
C ALA A 17 14.20 13.04 -10.38
N ARG A 18 13.94 13.51 -11.60
CA ARG A 18 14.99 14.08 -12.49
C ARG A 18 15.59 15.38 -11.93
N VAL A 19 14.75 16.21 -11.31
CA VAL A 19 15.14 17.49 -10.70
C VAL A 19 15.47 17.38 -9.21
N SER A 20 15.43 16.17 -8.65
CA SER A 20 15.77 15.91 -7.25
C SER A 20 17.19 16.39 -6.94
N PRO A 21 17.43 17.05 -5.78
CA PRO A 21 18.78 17.40 -5.34
C PRO A 21 19.61 16.18 -4.91
N TYR A 22 18.94 15.04 -4.72
CA TYR A 22 19.60 13.80 -4.29
C TYR A 22 20.15 13.02 -5.48
N ARG A 23 21.36 12.49 -5.31
CA ARG A 23 22.02 11.59 -6.27
C ARG A 23 22.62 10.40 -5.55
N ALA A 24 22.48 9.22 -6.17
CA ALA A 24 23.13 8.00 -5.70
C ALA A 24 24.34 7.69 -6.61
N ALA A 25 25.49 7.46 -6.02
CA ALA A 25 26.65 6.95 -6.74
C ALA A 25 26.44 5.50 -7.19
N ALA A 26 27.29 5.01 -8.09
CA ALA A 26 27.34 3.59 -8.38
C ALA A 26 27.67 2.79 -7.10
N PRO A 27 27.09 1.60 -6.92
CA PRO A 27 27.40 0.77 -5.76
C PRO A 27 28.85 0.27 -5.79
N ASP A 28 29.45 0.19 -4.61
CA ASP A 28 30.75 -0.45 -4.41
C ASP A 28 30.63 -1.98 -4.49
N GLU A 29 31.76 -2.69 -4.31
CA GLU A 29 31.81 -4.17 -4.33
C GLU A 29 30.91 -4.82 -3.26
N ARG A 30 30.57 -4.10 -2.17
CA ARG A 30 29.64 -4.54 -1.12
C ARG A 30 28.19 -4.19 -1.42
N GLY A 31 27.93 -3.54 -2.58
CA GLY A 31 26.60 -3.08 -2.98
C GLY A 31 26.11 -1.85 -2.19
N ILE A 32 27.04 -1.06 -1.66
CA ILE A 32 26.76 0.20 -0.94
C ILE A 32 26.95 1.35 -1.90
N SER A 33 26.00 2.28 -1.93
CA SER A 33 26.08 3.52 -2.71
C SER A 33 26.10 4.72 -1.76
N THR A 34 26.92 5.72 -2.10
CA THR A 34 26.85 7.02 -1.40
C THR A 34 25.67 7.82 -1.93
N LEU A 35 24.81 8.27 -1.01
CA LEU A 35 23.79 9.26 -1.29
C LEU A 35 24.34 10.67 -1.06
N SER A 36 24.24 11.54 -2.04
CA SER A 36 24.57 12.96 -1.91
C SER A 36 23.34 13.83 -2.10
N ARG A 37 23.36 15.03 -1.48
CA ARG A 37 22.42 16.12 -1.72
C ARG A 37 23.20 17.36 -2.15
N ASP A 38 22.87 17.94 -3.29
CA ASP A 38 23.57 19.11 -3.85
C ASP A 38 25.12 18.92 -3.89
N GLY A 39 25.57 17.70 -4.20
CA GLY A 39 26.98 17.33 -4.25
C GLY A 39 27.64 16.97 -2.90
N VAL A 40 26.96 17.20 -1.78
CA VAL A 40 27.47 16.85 -0.43
C VAL A 40 26.98 15.48 -0.01
N ALA A 41 27.87 14.58 0.43
CA ALA A 41 27.51 13.26 0.93
C ALA A 41 26.66 13.38 2.18
N VAL A 42 25.50 12.70 2.19
CA VAL A 42 24.54 12.71 3.31
C VAL A 42 24.35 11.34 3.96
N GLY A 43 24.86 10.29 3.36
CA GLY A 43 24.80 8.95 3.93
C GLY A 43 25.02 7.83 2.94
N GLU A 44 24.89 6.61 3.45
CA GLU A 44 24.99 5.39 2.67
C GLU A 44 23.60 4.79 2.42
N ILE A 45 23.42 4.21 1.23
CA ILE A 45 22.21 3.52 0.83
C ILE A 45 22.55 2.16 0.21
N ARG A 46 21.58 1.26 0.23
CA ARG A 46 21.63 0.00 -0.49
C ARG A 46 20.40 -0.13 -1.39
N PHE A 47 20.63 -0.51 -2.64
CA PHE A 47 19.55 -0.91 -3.53
C PHE A 47 19.20 -2.39 -3.31
N PRO A 48 17.91 -2.78 -3.45
CA PRO A 48 17.52 -4.19 -3.35
C PRO A 48 18.14 -4.99 -4.50
N ARG A 49 18.50 -6.23 -4.23
CA ARG A 49 18.87 -7.18 -5.29
C ARG A 49 17.61 -7.57 -6.06
N GLN A 50 17.79 -7.90 -7.34
CA GLN A 50 16.69 -8.48 -8.11
C GLN A 50 16.25 -9.81 -7.49
N PRO A 51 14.96 -9.98 -7.18
CA PRO A 51 14.45 -11.21 -6.58
C PRO A 51 14.71 -12.44 -7.46
N ARG A 52 15.05 -13.55 -6.83
CA ARG A 52 15.31 -14.81 -7.53
C ARG A 52 14.07 -15.39 -8.16
N PHE A 53 12.92 -15.26 -7.48
CA PHE A 53 11.65 -15.76 -8.01
C PHE A 53 11.22 -15.06 -9.31
N TYR A 54 11.74 -13.88 -9.66
CA TYR A 54 11.44 -13.20 -10.93
C TYR A 54 11.88 -13.98 -12.16
N LYS A 55 12.83 -14.93 -12.00
CA LYS A 55 13.34 -15.78 -13.09
C LYS A 55 12.42 -16.96 -13.41
N LEU A 56 11.38 -17.17 -12.61
CA LEU A 56 10.44 -18.27 -12.76
C LEU A 56 9.17 -17.84 -13.48
N GLN A 57 8.40 -18.82 -13.90
CA GLN A 57 7.07 -18.68 -14.48
C GLN A 57 6.11 -19.70 -13.87
N THR A 58 4.83 -19.39 -13.91
CA THR A 58 3.75 -20.28 -13.45
C THR A 58 3.65 -21.49 -14.37
N PHE A 59 2.92 -22.51 -13.91
CA PHE A 59 2.66 -23.71 -14.71
C PHE A 59 2.05 -23.39 -16.09
N ASP A 60 1.21 -22.35 -16.17
CA ASP A 60 0.61 -21.84 -17.40
C ASP A 60 1.49 -20.81 -18.17
N GLY A 61 2.76 -20.67 -17.81
CA GLY A 61 3.77 -19.90 -18.54
C GLY A 61 3.77 -18.40 -18.26
N VAL A 62 3.08 -17.91 -17.24
CA VAL A 62 3.11 -16.48 -16.88
C VAL A 62 4.32 -16.17 -16.02
N PRO A 63 5.20 -15.21 -16.41
CA PRO A 63 6.34 -14.82 -15.58
C PRO A 63 5.91 -14.35 -14.18
N TYR A 64 6.57 -14.85 -13.13
CA TYR A 64 6.20 -14.55 -11.75
C TYR A 64 6.19 -13.06 -11.41
N TRP A 65 7.10 -12.27 -11.98
CA TRP A 65 7.15 -10.82 -11.79
C TRP A 65 5.91 -10.08 -12.36
N LYS A 66 5.12 -10.72 -13.25
CA LYS A 66 3.82 -10.20 -13.72
C LYS A 66 2.68 -10.54 -12.74
N ILE A 67 2.88 -11.53 -11.89
CA ILE A 67 1.90 -11.96 -10.89
C ILE A 67 2.07 -11.15 -9.61
N ALA A 68 3.29 -11.10 -9.05
CA ALA A 68 3.57 -10.35 -7.84
C ALA A 68 5.00 -9.80 -7.85
N VAL A 69 5.22 -8.72 -7.10
CA VAL A 69 6.52 -8.06 -6.98
C VAL A 69 6.99 -8.00 -5.54
N LEU A 70 8.32 -8.05 -5.35
CA LEU A 70 8.91 -7.74 -4.06
C LEU A 70 8.81 -6.24 -3.82
N HIS A 71 8.13 -5.86 -2.76
CA HIS A 71 7.96 -4.48 -2.33
C HIS A 71 8.71 -4.29 -1.00
N GLY A 72 9.52 -3.24 -0.93
CA GLY A 72 10.36 -3.08 0.25
C GLY A 72 11.46 -4.15 0.32
N ALA A 73 11.67 -4.69 1.52
CA ALA A 73 12.71 -5.71 1.77
C ALA A 73 12.17 -7.14 1.74
N ASP A 74 10.94 -7.35 2.22
CA ASP A 74 10.41 -8.67 2.55
C ASP A 74 8.89 -8.81 2.31
N VAL A 75 8.30 -7.90 1.54
CA VAL A 75 6.86 -7.90 1.24
C VAL A 75 6.60 -8.37 -0.18
N LEU A 76 5.77 -9.38 -0.35
CA LEU A 76 5.22 -9.73 -1.64
C LEU A 76 3.94 -8.92 -1.89
N ALA A 77 3.89 -8.14 -2.95
CA ALA A 77 2.75 -7.28 -3.27
C ALA A 77 2.14 -7.61 -4.63
N THR A 78 0.83 -7.66 -4.69
CA THR A 78 0.10 -7.86 -5.95
C THR A 78 -1.28 -7.21 -5.93
N THR A 79 -1.78 -6.88 -7.12
CA THR A 79 -3.17 -6.53 -7.35
C THR A 79 -3.85 -7.71 -8.03
N VAL A 80 -4.74 -8.41 -7.34
CA VAL A 80 -5.42 -9.63 -7.82
C VAL A 80 -6.24 -9.36 -9.08
N LEU A 81 -7.02 -8.27 -9.07
CA LEU A 81 -7.76 -7.80 -10.24
C LEU A 81 -7.22 -6.42 -10.64
N GLN A 82 -6.59 -6.33 -11.81
CA GLN A 82 -5.94 -5.12 -12.35
C GLN A 82 -6.93 -4.23 -13.15
N THR A 83 -8.23 -4.43 -12.98
CA THR A 83 -9.30 -3.60 -13.53
C THR A 83 -10.22 -3.12 -12.43
N CYS A 84 -10.91 -1.98 -12.64
CA CYS A 84 -11.76 -1.38 -11.64
C CYS A 84 -12.95 -0.70 -12.32
N ILE A 85 -14.18 -0.94 -11.83
CA ILE A 85 -15.40 -0.31 -12.37
C ILE A 85 -15.37 1.23 -12.28
N ARG A 86 -14.54 1.79 -11.41
CA ARG A 86 -14.38 3.24 -11.29
C ARG A 86 -13.39 3.83 -12.27
N TYR A 87 -12.54 2.99 -12.87
CA TYR A 87 -11.47 3.42 -13.78
C TYR A 87 -11.93 3.58 -15.24
N SER A 88 -13.12 3.08 -15.58
CA SER A 88 -13.63 3.05 -16.96
C SER A 88 -13.90 4.42 -17.58
N ALA A 89 -14.17 5.44 -16.75
CA ALA A 89 -14.44 6.79 -17.19
C ALA A 89 -13.70 7.81 -16.29
N ARG A 90 -13.24 8.91 -16.91
CA ARG A 90 -12.47 9.95 -16.21
C ARG A 90 -13.26 10.58 -15.06
N GLU A 91 -14.58 10.70 -15.24
CA GLU A 91 -15.51 11.30 -14.27
C GLU A 91 -15.71 10.44 -13.01
N THR A 92 -15.31 9.17 -13.06
CA THR A 92 -15.43 8.25 -11.93
C THR A 92 -14.10 7.77 -11.39
N SER A 93 -13.00 7.93 -12.16
CA SER A 93 -11.69 7.40 -11.80
C SER A 93 -11.06 8.18 -10.63
N CYS A 94 -10.28 7.46 -9.83
CA CYS A 94 -9.35 8.10 -8.89
C CYS A 94 -8.22 8.74 -9.71
N GLN A 95 -8.04 10.06 -9.56
CA GLN A 95 -7.15 10.86 -10.41
C GLN A 95 -5.65 10.50 -10.24
N PHE A 96 -5.29 9.83 -9.16
CA PHE A 96 -3.93 9.34 -8.86
C PHE A 96 -3.70 7.88 -9.25
N CYS A 97 -4.73 7.16 -9.72
CA CYS A 97 -4.65 5.71 -9.91
C CYS A 97 -3.96 5.34 -11.22
N ALA A 98 -2.94 4.48 -11.12
CA ALA A 98 -2.15 3.98 -12.24
C ALA A 98 -2.49 2.51 -12.61
N ILE A 99 -3.68 2.00 -12.24
CA ILE A 99 -4.04 0.60 -12.44
C ILE A 99 -3.98 0.20 -13.92
N GLY A 100 -4.43 1.07 -14.82
CA GLY A 100 -4.42 0.84 -16.26
C GLY A 100 -3.04 0.95 -16.89
N GLN A 101 -2.17 1.84 -16.41
CA GLN A 101 -0.83 2.06 -16.96
C GLN A 101 0.06 0.82 -16.82
N SER A 102 0.00 0.14 -15.67
CA SER A 102 0.77 -1.09 -15.45
C SER A 102 0.30 -2.22 -16.36
N LEU A 103 -1.00 -2.31 -16.63
CA LEU A 103 -1.59 -3.29 -17.53
C LEU A 103 -1.22 -2.98 -18.99
N ALA A 104 -1.40 -1.75 -19.44
CA ALA A 104 -1.05 -1.31 -20.79
C ALA A 104 0.44 -1.48 -21.09
N ALA A 105 1.31 -1.26 -20.10
CA ALA A 105 2.75 -1.48 -20.22
C ALA A 105 3.18 -2.96 -20.15
N GLY A 106 2.26 -3.91 -20.05
CA GLY A 106 2.53 -5.34 -19.98
C GLY A 106 3.30 -5.77 -18.72
N ARG A 107 3.33 -4.93 -17.68
CA ARG A 107 4.03 -5.20 -16.42
C ARG A 107 3.25 -6.10 -15.46
N THR A 108 2.02 -6.39 -15.77
CA THR A 108 1.14 -7.27 -15.00
C THR A 108 0.08 -7.89 -15.93
N ILE A 109 -0.76 -8.76 -15.40
CA ILE A 109 -1.92 -9.33 -16.09
C ILE A 109 -3.22 -8.85 -15.46
N ALA A 110 -4.32 -8.90 -16.21
CA ALA A 110 -5.60 -8.33 -15.80
C ALA A 110 -6.20 -8.99 -14.56
N ARG A 111 -6.07 -10.31 -14.45
CA ARG A 111 -6.55 -11.12 -13.32
C ARG A 111 -5.53 -12.19 -12.99
N LYS A 112 -5.18 -12.34 -11.72
CA LYS A 112 -4.35 -13.43 -11.21
C LYS A 112 -5.25 -14.51 -10.62
N THR A 113 -4.96 -15.78 -10.95
CA THR A 113 -5.71 -16.88 -10.36
C THR A 113 -5.20 -17.20 -8.96
N PRO A 114 -6.02 -17.82 -8.10
CA PRO A 114 -5.57 -18.28 -6.79
C PRO A 114 -4.34 -19.21 -6.86
N GLU A 115 -4.27 -20.09 -7.87
CA GLU A 115 -3.17 -21.01 -8.10
C GLU A 115 -1.87 -20.27 -8.45
N GLN A 116 -1.92 -19.32 -9.39
CA GLN A 116 -0.78 -18.47 -9.75
C GLN A 116 -0.24 -17.72 -8.53
N LEU A 117 -1.13 -17.20 -7.69
CA LEU A 117 -0.74 -16.48 -6.47
C LEU A 117 -0.10 -17.40 -5.43
N ALA A 118 -0.60 -18.64 -5.28
CA ALA A 118 -0.04 -19.65 -4.39
C ALA A 118 1.37 -20.09 -4.84
N GLU A 119 1.56 -20.35 -6.13
CA GLU A 119 2.87 -20.70 -6.71
C GLU A 119 3.90 -19.60 -6.44
N VAL A 120 3.55 -18.34 -6.76
CA VAL A 120 4.46 -17.19 -6.61
C VAL A 120 4.77 -16.93 -5.13
N ALA A 121 3.76 -17.00 -4.24
CA ALA A 121 3.97 -16.82 -2.82
C ALA A 121 4.94 -17.84 -2.24
N ARG A 122 4.77 -19.13 -2.60
CA ARG A 122 5.68 -20.21 -2.17
C ARG A 122 7.11 -19.96 -2.64
N ALA A 123 7.29 -19.62 -3.92
CA ALA A 123 8.61 -19.37 -4.47
C ALA A 123 9.27 -18.13 -3.83
N ALA A 124 8.53 -17.05 -3.62
CA ALA A 124 9.03 -15.82 -3.02
C ALA A 124 9.48 -16.05 -1.56
N VAL A 125 8.74 -16.83 -0.79
CA VAL A 125 9.12 -17.19 0.58
C VAL A 125 10.39 -18.06 0.59
N LEU A 126 10.44 -19.11 -0.23
CA LEU A 126 11.56 -20.05 -0.23
C LEU A 126 12.84 -19.47 -0.82
N LEU A 127 12.73 -18.65 -1.86
CA LEU A 127 13.89 -18.17 -2.59
C LEU A 127 14.39 -16.80 -2.08
N ASP A 128 13.49 -15.92 -1.66
CA ASP A 128 13.82 -14.53 -1.37
C ASP A 128 13.46 -14.10 0.07
N GLY A 129 12.98 -15.03 0.91
CA GLY A 129 12.73 -14.78 2.32
C GLY A 129 11.60 -13.80 2.61
N VAL A 130 10.58 -13.78 1.74
CA VAL A 130 9.37 -12.96 1.96
C VAL A 130 8.73 -13.34 3.28
N ARG A 131 8.34 -12.34 4.07
CA ARG A 131 7.80 -12.50 5.42
C ARG A 131 6.32 -12.16 5.55
N HIS A 132 5.76 -11.37 4.65
CA HIS A 132 4.32 -11.09 4.60
C HIS A 132 3.89 -10.67 3.19
N MET A 133 2.59 -10.72 2.94
CA MET A 133 2.02 -10.42 1.63
C MET A 133 0.94 -9.35 1.71
N VAL A 134 0.84 -8.55 0.64
CA VAL A 134 -0.24 -7.58 0.41
C VAL A 134 -1.00 -7.99 -0.85
N LEU A 135 -2.29 -8.24 -0.70
CA LEU A 135 -3.24 -8.49 -1.76
C LEU A 135 -4.14 -7.27 -1.92
N THR A 136 -3.99 -6.53 -3.01
CA THR A 136 -4.91 -5.47 -3.37
C THR A 136 -5.87 -5.93 -4.46
N THR A 137 -6.95 -5.19 -4.68
CA THR A 137 -7.84 -5.44 -5.83
C THR A 137 -8.42 -4.13 -6.35
N GLY A 138 -8.57 -4.03 -7.67
CA GLY A 138 -9.51 -3.07 -8.23
C GLY A 138 -10.94 -3.50 -7.85
N THR A 139 -11.86 -2.55 -7.81
CA THR A 139 -13.25 -2.79 -7.41
C THR A 139 -14.02 -3.44 -8.57
N PRO A 140 -14.43 -4.73 -8.46
CA PRO A 140 -15.14 -5.43 -9.53
C PRO A 140 -16.62 -5.09 -9.57
N ASN A 141 -17.22 -4.78 -8.42
CA ASN A 141 -18.63 -4.51 -8.23
C ASN A 141 -18.89 -3.66 -6.97
N ASN A 142 -20.11 -3.21 -6.77
CA ASN A 142 -20.48 -2.37 -5.61
C ASN A 142 -20.93 -3.16 -4.38
N ARG A 143 -21.04 -4.50 -4.41
CA ARG A 143 -21.51 -5.33 -3.30
C ARG A 143 -20.35 -5.73 -2.38
N ASP A 144 -19.52 -6.67 -2.83
CA ASP A 144 -18.39 -7.18 -2.07
C ASP A 144 -17.10 -6.38 -2.29
N ARG A 145 -17.08 -5.54 -3.34
CA ARG A 145 -15.95 -4.65 -3.70
C ARG A 145 -14.60 -5.34 -3.77
N GLY A 146 -14.62 -6.63 -4.15
CA GLY A 146 -13.44 -7.45 -4.29
C GLY A 146 -13.11 -8.36 -3.11
N ALA A 147 -13.92 -8.34 -2.05
CA ALA A 147 -13.70 -9.20 -0.89
C ALA A 147 -13.73 -10.69 -1.24
N ALA A 148 -14.62 -11.12 -2.17
CA ALA A 148 -14.67 -12.50 -2.63
C ALA A 148 -13.36 -12.94 -3.29
N LEU A 149 -12.81 -12.13 -4.20
CA LEU A 149 -11.53 -12.40 -4.87
C LEU A 149 -10.36 -12.49 -3.87
N LEU A 150 -10.37 -11.65 -2.84
CA LEU A 150 -9.36 -11.70 -1.79
C LEU A 150 -9.50 -12.97 -0.96
N CYS A 151 -10.72 -13.43 -0.66
CA CYS A 151 -10.96 -14.69 0.06
C CYS A 151 -10.41 -15.90 -0.72
N GLU A 152 -10.76 -16.03 -1.99
CA GLU A 152 -10.30 -17.11 -2.88
C GLU A 152 -8.76 -17.13 -2.95
N SER A 153 -8.16 -15.96 -3.16
CA SER A 153 -6.70 -15.81 -3.25
C SER A 153 -5.99 -16.17 -1.94
N ALA A 154 -6.48 -15.63 -0.82
CA ALA A 154 -5.88 -15.88 0.48
C ALA A 154 -5.98 -17.36 0.88
N PHE A 155 -7.09 -18.01 0.61
CA PHE A 155 -7.29 -19.43 0.89
C PHE A 155 -6.26 -20.28 0.15
N ALA A 156 -6.05 -20.04 -1.14
CA ALA A 156 -5.07 -20.80 -1.93
C ALA A 156 -3.62 -20.53 -1.47
N ILE A 157 -3.29 -19.27 -1.16
CA ILE A 157 -1.97 -18.90 -0.63
C ILE A 157 -1.73 -19.57 0.71
N LYS A 158 -2.70 -19.57 1.62
CA LYS A 158 -2.57 -20.21 2.94
C LYS A 158 -2.45 -21.74 2.83
N ALA A 159 -3.07 -22.37 1.84
CA ALA A 159 -2.87 -23.79 1.56
C ALA A 159 -1.42 -24.12 1.14
N ALA A 160 -0.78 -23.21 0.40
CA ALA A 160 0.60 -23.38 -0.07
C ALA A 160 1.66 -22.90 0.93
N VAL A 161 1.36 -21.86 1.72
CA VAL A 161 2.25 -21.22 2.71
C VAL A 161 1.43 -20.80 3.93
N PRO A 162 1.12 -21.75 4.83
CA PRO A 162 0.20 -21.54 5.97
C PRO A 162 0.59 -20.36 6.88
N ASP A 163 1.89 -20.21 7.12
CA ASP A 163 2.43 -19.22 8.08
C ASP A 163 2.66 -17.83 7.50
N LEU A 164 2.45 -17.62 6.19
CA LEU A 164 2.64 -16.32 5.55
C LEU A 164 1.51 -15.35 5.96
N PRO A 165 1.80 -14.27 6.73
CA PRO A 165 0.79 -13.29 7.07
C PRO A 165 0.33 -12.50 5.83
N ILE A 166 -0.98 -12.29 5.69
CA ILE A 166 -1.59 -11.65 4.52
C ILE A 166 -2.41 -10.44 4.95
N GLN A 167 -2.16 -9.29 4.29
CA GLN A 167 -3.08 -8.16 4.31
C GLN A 167 -3.93 -8.17 3.04
N GLY A 168 -5.27 -8.19 3.20
CA GLY A 168 -6.20 -7.91 2.10
C GLY A 168 -6.56 -6.44 2.04
N GLN A 169 -6.67 -5.87 0.83
CA GLN A 169 -7.03 -4.46 0.63
C GLN A 169 -8.17 -4.33 -0.38
N CYS A 170 -9.32 -3.81 0.05
CA CYS A 170 -10.49 -3.50 -0.77
C CYS A 170 -11.23 -2.27 -0.26
N GLU A 171 -12.19 -1.77 -1.03
CA GLU A 171 -13.16 -0.81 -0.49
C GLU A 171 -14.08 -1.51 0.52
N PRO A 172 -14.73 -0.77 1.48
CA PRO A 172 -15.65 -1.35 2.44
C PRO A 172 -16.79 -2.13 1.76
N PRO A 173 -16.91 -3.46 1.97
CA PRO A 173 -18.05 -4.24 1.45
C PRO A 173 -19.40 -3.73 1.98
N ASP A 174 -20.48 -3.95 1.25
CA ASP A 174 -21.81 -3.51 1.70
C ASP A 174 -22.31 -4.33 2.91
N ASP A 175 -21.96 -5.60 3.00
CA ASP A 175 -22.34 -6.47 4.11
C ASP A 175 -21.13 -6.73 5.03
N PRO A 176 -21.21 -6.40 6.34
CA PRO A 176 -20.14 -6.68 7.32
C PRO A 176 -19.79 -8.18 7.47
N VAL A 177 -20.62 -9.09 6.99
CA VAL A 177 -20.32 -10.54 6.99
C VAL A 177 -19.02 -10.84 6.25
N TRP A 178 -18.65 -10.00 5.28
CA TRP A 178 -17.40 -10.16 4.53
C TRP A 178 -16.17 -10.05 5.41
N PHE A 179 -16.20 -9.30 6.50
CA PHE A 179 -15.05 -9.21 7.41
C PHE A 179 -14.74 -10.57 8.05
N ARG A 180 -15.76 -11.31 8.49
CA ARG A 180 -15.59 -12.66 9.01
C ARG A 180 -15.12 -13.64 7.93
N ARG A 181 -15.65 -13.53 6.71
CA ARG A 181 -15.22 -14.38 5.57
C ARG A 181 -13.76 -14.13 5.20
N LEU A 182 -13.35 -12.85 5.09
CA LEU A 182 -11.96 -12.47 4.85
C LEU A 182 -11.03 -13.03 5.95
N ARG A 183 -11.43 -12.92 7.22
CA ARG A 183 -10.63 -13.47 8.32
C ARG A 183 -10.54 -15.00 8.26
N ALA A 184 -11.64 -15.66 7.99
CA ALA A 184 -11.71 -17.14 7.88
C ALA A 184 -10.91 -17.69 6.67
N SER A 185 -10.77 -16.90 5.60
CA SER A 185 -9.94 -17.30 4.44
C SER A 185 -8.44 -17.16 4.66
N GLY A 186 -8.00 -16.65 5.82
CA GLY A 186 -6.58 -16.53 6.16
C GLY A 186 -6.01 -15.11 6.00
N ILE A 187 -6.84 -14.08 5.79
CA ILE A 187 -6.39 -12.69 5.85
C ILE A 187 -6.16 -12.30 7.30
N ASP A 188 -4.96 -11.86 7.62
CA ASP A 188 -4.50 -11.54 8.97
C ASP A 188 -4.62 -10.06 9.33
N ALA A 189 -4.61 -9.19 8.32
CA ALA A 189 -4.80 -7.74 8.45
C ALA A 189 -5.66 -7.22 7.29
N LEU A 190 -6.39 -6.12 7.50
CA LEU A 190 -7.28 -5.54 6.50
C LEU A 190 -6.94 -4.08 6.21
N GLY A 191 -6.88 -3.71 4.95
CA GLY A 191 -6.76 -2.34 4.48
C GLY A 191 -8.03 -1.86 3.79
N MET A 192 -8.60 -0.74 4.24
CA MET A 192 -9.68 -0.04 3.55
C MET A 192 -9.29 1.44 3.42
N HIS A 193 -8.86 1.84 2.22
CA HIS A 193 -8.15 3.11 2.07
C HIS A 193 -9.10 4.29 1.87
N LEU A 194 -9.04 5.28 2.80
CA LEU A 194 -9.73 6.56 2.71
C LEU A 194 -9.14 7.44 1.62
N GLU A 195 -7.81 7.49 1.57
CA GLU A 195 -6.95 8.28 0.68
C GLU A 195 -7.08 9.79 0.89
N ALA A 196 -8.29 10.34 0.96
CA ALA A 196 -8.58 11.72 1.37
C ALA A 196 -9.66 11.73 2.45
N VAL A 197 -9.66 12.77 3.31
CA VAL A 197 -10.43 12.78 4.55
C VAL A 197 -11.55 13.81 4.58
N THR A 198 -11.61 14.74 3.60
CA THR A 198 -12.73 15.68 3.45
C THR A 198 -13.64 15.28 2.29
N VAL A 199 -14.90 15.64 2.35
CA VAL A 199 -15.90 15.35 1.31
C VAL A 199 -15.50 16.03 0.00
N GLU A 200 -15.02 17.26 0.08
CA GLU A 200 -14.62 18.10 -1.05
C GLU A 200 -13.42 17.50 -1.78
N THR A 201 -12.38 17.14 -1.05
CA THR A 201 -11.18 16.53 -1.64
C THR A 201 -11.52 15.17 -2.25
N ARG A 202 -12.31 14.35 -1.57
CA ARG A 202 -12.76 13.05 -2.10
C ARG A 202 -13.54 13.20 -3.39
N ALA A 203 -14.50 14.13 -3.44
CA ALA A 203 -15.31 14.37 -4.64
C ALA A 203 -14.45 14.82 -5.83
N ARG A 204 -13.43 15.64 -5.60
CA ARG A 204 -12.52 16.15 -6.63
C ARG A 204 -11.52 15.10 -7.11
N ILE A 205 -10.89 14.36 -6.17
CA ILE A 205 -9.75 13.48 -6.48
C ILE A 205 -10.19 12.06 -6.83
N MET A 206 -11.33 11.58 -6.33
CA MET A 206 -11.80 10.21 -6.55
C MET A 206 -13.34 10.12 -6.58
N PRO A 207 -13.97 10.81 -7.55
CA PRO A 207 -15.42 11.02 -7.58
C PRO A 207 -16.24 9.73 -7.52
N GLY A 208 -15.81 8.67 -8.20
CA GLY A 208 -16.48 7.38 -8.15
C GLY A 208 -16.37 6.68 -6.79
N LYS A 209 -15.20 6.76 -6.14
CA LYS A 209 -14.96 6.19 -4.82
C LYS A 209 -15.61 7.04 -3.70
N ALA A 210 -15.72 8.35 -3.91
CA ALA A 210 -16.38 9.27 -2.98
C ALA A 210 -17.87 8.95 -2.74
N LYS A 211 -18.53 8.22 -3.66
CA LYS A 211 -19.88 7.69 -3.48
C LYS A 211 -20.01 6.76 -2.27
N VAL A 212 -18.90 6.15 -1.84
CA VAL A 212 -18.81 5.48 -0.53
C VAL A 212 -18.43 6.54 0.49
N SER A 213 -19.41 6.97 1.31
CA SER A 213 -19.23 8.09 2.23
C SER A 213 -18.19 7.82 3.33
N LEU A 214 -17.68 8.89 3.95
CA LEU A 214 -16.79 8.79 5.11
C LEU A 214 -17.45 8.06 6.27
N ALA A 215 -18.75 8.32 6.51
CA ALA A 215 -19.53 7.61 7.54
C ALA A 215 -19.52 6.09 7.29
N ARG A 216 -19.76 5.66 6.03
CA ARG A 216 -19.70 4.24 5.66
C ARG A 216 -18.33 3.61 5.89
N TYR A 217 -17.24 4.37 5.65
CA TYR A 217 -15.89 3.91 5.98
C TYR A 217 -15.70 3.73 7.48
N LEU A 218 -16.15 4.68 8.29
CA LEU A 218 -16.03 4.61 9.75
C LEU A 218 -16.85 3.44 10.34
N ASP A 219 -18.08 3.22 9.85
CA ASP A 219 -18.89 2.07 10.22
C ASP A 219 -18.20 0.75 9.86
N ALA A 220 -17.61 0.68 8.67
CA ALA A 220 -16.88 -0.50 8.21
C ALA A 220 -15.63 -0.77 9.07
N PHE A 221 -14.88 0.29 9.44
CA PHE A 221 -13.76 0.15 10.35
C PHE A 221 -14.20 -0.35 11.73
N ALA A 222 -15.25 0.23 12.30
CA ALA A 222 -15.81 -0.19 13.58
C ALA A 222 -16.27 -1.66 13.57
N ALA A 223 -16.85 -2.13 12.45
CA ALA A 223 -17.24 -3.53 12.28
C ALA A 223 -16.05 -4.49 12.03
N ALA A 224 -14.98 -4.01 11.39
CA ALA A 224 -13.81 -4.84 11.06
C ALA A 224 -12.87 -5.04 12.26
N VAL A 225 -12.68 -4.03 13.11
CA VAL A 225 -11.72 -4.09 14.23
C VAL A 225 -12.02 -5.24 15.20
N PRO A 226 -13.26 -5.55 15.62
CA PRO A 226 -13.53 -6.72 16.46
C PRO A 226 -13.16 -8.06 15.81
N VAL A 227 -13.14 -8.13 14.48
CA VAL A 227 -12.85 -9.37 13.73
C VAL A 227 -11.35 -9.58 13.55
N PHE A 228 -10.61 -8.51 13.22
CA PHE A 228 -9.17 -8.58 12.91
C PHE A 228 -8.29 -8.29 14.12
N GLY A 229 -8.79 -7.55 15.07
CA GLY A 229 -8.07 -7.05 16.23
C GLY A 229 -7.60 -5.60 16.07
N ARG A 230 -7.40 -4.94 17.21
CA ARG A 230 -6.87 -3.58 17.30
C ARG A 230 -5.52 -3.48 16.56
N GLY A 231 -5.35 -2.47 15.71
CA GLY A 231 -4.14 -2.26 14.91
C GLY A 231 -4.02 -3.14 13.67
N GLN A 232 -4.85 -4.19 13.50
CA GLN A 232 -4.82 -5.05 12.31
C GLN A 232 -5.71 -4.53 11.17
N VAL A 233 -6.48 -3.50 11.42
CA VAL A 233 -7.21 -2.75 10.38
C VAL A 233 -6.49 -1.43 10.16
N SER A 234 -6.23 -1.07 8.90
CA SER A 234 -5.48 0.12 8.53
C SER A 234 -6.10 0.86 7.35
N THR A 235 -5.74 2.11 7.20
CA THR A 235 -6.12 2.93 6.05
C THR A 235 -4.94 3.76 5.55
N TYR A 236 -4.83 3.90 4.22
CA TYR A 236 -3.97 4.90 3.59
C TYR A 236 -4.64 6.26 3.60
N ILE A 237 -3.87 7.30 3.92
CA ILE A 237 -4.22 8.70 3.72
C ILE A 237 -3.10 9.34 2.91
N LEU A 238 -3.43 9.88 1.74
CA LEU A 238 -2.49 10.51 0.82
C LEU A 238 -2.39 12.00 1.14
N ALA A 239 -1.35 12.37 1.87
CA ALA A 239 -1.10 13.78 2.21
C ALA A 239 -0.62 14.58 0.99
N GLY A 240 -1.13 15.80 0.82
CA GLY A 240 -0.78 16.66 -0.30
C GLY A 240 -1.82 16.73 -1.42
N LEU A 241 -2.97 16.07 -1.29
CA LEU A 241 -4.06 16.10 -2.28
C LEU A 241 -5.09 17.22 -2.04
N GLY A 242 -4.87 18.08 -1.03
CA GLY A 242 -5.72 19.23 -0.73
C GLY A 242 -6.50 19.15 0.58
N ASP A 243 -6.42 18.04 1.31
CA ASP A 243 -6.96 18.02 2.67
C ASP A 243 -6.11 18.89 3.61
N PRO A 244 -6.74 19.72 4.46
CA PRO A 244 -6.03 20.51 5.48
C PRO A 244 -5.35 19.59 6.51
N PRO A 245 -4.16 19.97 7.03
CA PRO A 245 -3.46 19.18 8.05
C PRO A 245 -4.31 18.84 9.27
N ASP A 246 -5.08 19.79 9.79
CA ASP A 246 -5.94 19.59 10.95
C ASP A 246 -7.06 18.59 10.68
N ALA A 247 -7.63 18.57 9.47
CA ALA A 247 -8.64 17.58 9.06
C ALA A 247 -8.02 16.17 8.98
N ILE A 248 -6.78 16.06 8.48
CA ILE A 248 -6.05 14.77 8.45
C ILE A 248 -5.81 14.29 9.88
N LEU A 249 -5.30 15.15 10.77
CA LEU A 249 -5.00 14.78 12.16
C LEU A 249 -6.27 14.43 12.95
N GLU A 250 -7.36 15.15 12.72
CA GLU A 250 -8.67 14.84 13.35
C GLU A 250 -9.19 13.47 12.89
N MET A 251 -9.12 13.17 11.59
CA MET A 251 -9.49 11.85 11.09
C MET A 251 -8.59 10.75 11.69
N CYS A 252 -7.28 10.98 11.77
CA CYS A 252 -6.35 10.05 12.41
C CYS A 252 -6.73 9.79 13.88
N ARG A 253 -7.09 10.82 14.64
CA ARG A 253 -7.54 10.70 16.04
C ARG A 253 -8.77 9.81 16.14
N ARG A 254 -9.78 10.03 15.29
CA ARG A 254 -10.99 9.19 15.22
C ARG A 254 -10.68 7.74 14.89
N LEU A 255 -9.80 7.50 13.92
CA LEU A 255 -9.37 6.16 13.53
C LEU A 255 -8.64 5.43 14.65
N ILE A 256 -7.70 6.11 15.32
CA ILE A 256 -6.96 5.57 16.47
C ILE A 256 -7.89 5.20 17.62
N ALA A 257 -8.90 6.03 17.90
CA ALA A 257 -9.88 5.78 18.96
C ALA A 257 -10.63 4.46 18.76
N ILE A 258 -10.97 4.11 17.52
CA ILE A 258 -11.62 2.83 17.19
C ILE A 258 -10.66 1.67 16.92
N GLY A 259 -9.35 1.89 17.05
CA GLY A 259 -8.33 0.85 16.89
C GLY A 259 -7.82 0.61 15.48
N VAL A 260 -8.07 1.54 14.57
CA VAL A 260 -7.56 1.52 13.19
C VAL A 260 -6.19 2.23 13.12
N TYR A 261 -5.24 1.64 12.40
CA TYR A 261 -3.94 2.26 12.16
C TYR A 261 -4.02 3.20 10.94
N PRO A 262 -3.92 4.54 11.12
CA PRO A 262 -3.87 5.49 10.03
C PRO A 262 -2.44 5.57 9.44
N PHE A 263 -2.26 5.09 8.23
CA PHE A 263 -0.97 5.14 7.54
C PHE A 263 -0.94 6.35 6.60
N VAL A 264 -0.43 7.48 7.09
CA VAL A 264 -0.27 8.72 6.31
C VAL A 264 1.00 8.66 5.50
N VAL A 265 0.87 8.84 4.19
CA VAL A 265 1.97 8.80 3.21
C VAL A 265 1.96 10.06 2.35
N PRO A 266 3.11 10.54 1.88
CA PRO A 266 3.13 11.62 0.91
C PRO A 266 2.51 11.16 -0.41
N PHE A 267 1.74 12.02 -1.05
CA PHE A 267 1.35 11.80 -2.43
C PHE A 267 2.60 11.82 -3.33
N VAL A 268 2.70 10.85 -4.23
CA VAL A 268 3.75 10.76 -5.24
C VAL A 268 3.11 10.75 -6.62
N PRO A 269 3.39 11.74 -7.49
CA PRO A 269 2.84 11.77 -8.84
C PRO A 269 3.33 10.60 -9.67
N ILE A 270 2.42 10.02 -10.45
CA ILE A 270 2.71 8.88 -11.34
C ILE A 270 2.42 9.30 -12.78
N ALA A 271 3.38 9.12 -13.66
CA ALA A 271 3.24 9.42 -15.09
C ALA A 271 2.05 8.68 -15.72
N GLY A 272 1.33 9.34 -16.59
CA GLY A 272 0.12 8.84 -17.25
C GLY A 272 -1.14 8.91 -16.39
N THR A 273 -1.08 9.43 -15.15
CA THR A 273 -2.27 9.71 -14.34
C THR A 273 -2.69 11.18 -14.50
N PRO A 274 -3.98 11.52 -14.25
CA PRO A 274 -4.41 12.93 -14.28
C PRO A 274 -3.65 13.86 -13.33
N LEU A 275 -3.04 13.31 -12.27
CA LEU A 275 -2.23 14.04 -11.29
C LEU A 275 -0.72 13.89 -11.50
N GLU A 276 -0.26 13.52 -12.69
CA GLU A 276 1.19 13.36 -12.98
C GLU A 276 2.00 14.64 -12.76
N ALA A 277 1.39 15.80 -12.98
CA ALA A 277 2.01 17.12 -12.77
C ALA A 277 1.69 17.73 -11.38
N HIS A 278 0.89 17.06 -10.54
CA HIS A 278 0.57 17.56 -9.21
C HIS A 278 1.81 17.45 -8.31
N PRO A 279 2.19 18.53 -7.58
CA PRO A 279 3.41 18.52 -6.78
C PRO A 279 3.29 17.52 -5.62
N ALA A 280 4.40 16.86 -5.29
CA ALA A 280 4.51 16.13 -4.03
C ALA A 280 4.48 17.12 -2.85
N PRO A 281 3.97 16.70 -1.67
CA PRO A 281 3.93 17.57 -0.50
C PRO A 281 5.34 17.92 -0.02
N ASP A 282 5.49 19.15 0.47
CA ASP A 282 6.75 19.63 1.06
C ASP A 282 7.15 18.81 2.29
N PRO A 283 8.47 18.54 2.51
CA PRO A 283 8.93 17.81 3.69
C PRO A 283 8.57 18.45 5.02
N ALA A 284 8.44 19.79 5.10
CA ALA A 284 8.01 20.47 6.32
C ALA A 284 6.53 20.19 6.62
N PHE A 285 5.68 20.20 5.58
CA PHE A 285 4.28 19.80 5.67
C PHE A 285 4.16 18.35 6.18
N MET A 286 4.93 17.43 5.63
CA MET A 286 4.91 16.04 6.09
C MET A 286 5.38 15.89 7.56
N ARG A 287 6.41 16.62 7.98
CA ARG A 287 6.84 16.61 9.39
C ARG A 287 5.77 17.15 10.32
N ALA A 288 5.07 18.22 9.93
CA ALA A 288 3.98 18.79 10.70
C ALA A 288 2.79 17.82 10.88
N LEU A 289 2.59 16.88 9.96
CA LEU A 289 1.59 15.80 10.07
C LEU A 289 2.12 14.61 10.85
N LEU A 290 3.32 14.10 10.51
CA LEU A 290 3.79 12.82 11.01
C LEU A 290 4.26 12.89 12.48
N ALA A 291 4.78 14.04 12.92
CA ALA A 291 5.24 14.17 14.32
C ALA A 291 4.07 14.10 15.33
N PRO A 292 2.98 14.88 15.20
CA PRO A 292 1.84 14.74 16.12
C PRO A 292 1.12 13.40 15.94
N LEU A 293 1.03 12.86 14.72
CA LEU A 293 0.46 11.54 14.50
C LEU A 293 1.25 10.44 15.22
N GLY A 294 2.58 10.46 15.13
CA GLY A 294 3.44 9.51 15.85
C GLY A 294 3.22 9.56 17.35
N ALA A 295 3.12 10.76 17.94
CA ALA A 295 2.79 10.94 19.35
C ALA A 295 1.42 10.36 19.72
N MET A 296 0.39 10.57 18.88
CA MET A 296 -0.95 9.99 19.09
C MET A 296 -0.90 8.45 19.04
N LEU A 297 -0.16 7.87 18.09
CA LEU A 297 0.00 6.41 17.95
C LEU A 297 0.69 5.84 19.20
N THR A 298 1.77 6.44 19.63
CA THR A 298 2.50 6.04 20.86
C THR A 298 1.61 6.09 22.09
N ALA A 299 0.89 7.21 22.30
CA ALA A 299 -0.02 7.38 23.44
C ALA A 299 -1.18 6.37 23.43
N SER A 300 -1.61 5.91 22.26
CA SER A 300 -2.69 4.92 22.11
C SER A 300 -2.23 3.47 22.18
N GLY A 301 -0.91 3.21 22.18
CA GLY A 301 -0.32 1.87 22.10
C GLY A 301 -0.48 1.20 20.73
N LEU A 302 -0.82 1.94 19.67
CA LEU A 302 -0.81 1.43 18.31
C LEU A 302 0.59 1.60 17.70
N ARG A 303 1.16 0.52 17.17
CA ARG A 303 2.49 0.53 16.57
C ARG A 303 2.50 -0.20 15.24
N SER A 304 3.27 0.32 14.29
CA SER A 304 3.51 -0.34 13.00
C SER A 304 4.13 -1.73 13.15
N SER A 305 4.98 -1.93 14.16
CA SER A 305 5.62 -3.22 14.49
C SER A 305 4.63 -4.32 14.87
N ASP A 306 3.46 -3.99 15.39
CA ASP A 306 2.47 -4.94 15.89
C ASP A 306 1.50 -5.41 14.80
N ILE A 307 1.56 -4.76 13.64
CA ILE A 307 0.77 -5.13 12.46
C ILE A 307 1.33 -6.42 11.87
N LYS A 308 0.48 -7.43 11.65
CA LYS A 308 0.90 -8.75 11.15
C LYS A 308 1.37 -8.72 9.70
N ALA A 309 0.70 -7.95 8.85
CA ALA A 309 1.02 -7.82 7.43
C ALA A 309 0.58 -6.47 6.88
N GLY A 310 1.18 -6.03 5.79
CA GLY A 310 0.68 -4.89 5.03
C GLY A 310 1.55 -3.66 5.05
N CYS A 311 0.98 -2.59 4.49
CA CYS A 311 1.71 -1.35 4.24
C CYS A 311 2.15 -0.64 5.52
N GLY A 312 1.33 -0.64 6.58
CA GLY A 312 1.70 -0.08 7.87
C GLY A 312 2.90 -0.79 8.49
N ARG A 313 2.94 -2.14 8.42
CA ARG A 313 4.10 -2.95 8.85
C ARG A 313 5.34 -2.68 7.98
N CYS A 314 5.16 -2.65 6.67
CA CYS A 314 6.25 -2.39 5.72
C CYS A 314 6.90 -1.03 5.94
N GLY A 315 6.10 0.01 6.13
CA GLY A 315 6.54 1.37 6.40
C GLY A 315 7.28 2.08 5.25
N ALA A 316 7.57 1.39 4.13
CA ALA A 316 8.47 1.87 3.08
C ALA A 316 7.98 3.13 2.34
N CYS A 317 6.67 3.42 2.36
CA CYS A 317 6.07 4.58 1.70
C CYS A 317 5.93 5.81 2.61
N SER A 318 6.31 5.71 3.89
CA SER A 318 6.21 6.81 4.86
C SER A 318 7.34 6.74 5.87
N SER A 319 7.73 7.89 6.41
CA SER A 319 8.63 7.96 7.57
C SER A 319 7.90 7.87 8.93
N LEU A 320 6.58 7.59 8.94
CA LEU A 320 5.74 7.60 10.14
C LEU A 320 6.29 6.73 11.28
N ALA A 321 6.75 5.50 10.99
CA ALA A 321 7.36 4.61 11.98
C ALA A 321 8.59 5.23 12.70
N GLY A 322 9.19 6.27 12.13
CA GLY A 322 10.27 7.04 12.77
C GLY A 322 9.81 7.95 13.91
N TYR A 323 8.52 8.26 13.95
CA TYR A 323 7.87 9.12 14.94
C TYR A 323 7.11 8.34 16.02
N GLU A 324 7.01 7.01 15.92
CA GLU A 324 6.42 6.09 16.90
C GLU A 324 7.43 5.76 18.00
N ARG A 325 7.77 6.73 18.85
CA ARG A 325 8.80 6.58 19.90
C ARG A 325 8.21 6.79 21.30
#